data_2ea68e124c6516d819829392ff360780
#
_entry.id   2ea68e124c6516d819829392ff360780
#
_cell.length_a   1.000
_cell.length_b   1.000
_cell.length_c   1.000
_cell.angle_alpha   90.00
_cell.angle_beta   90.00
_cell.angle_gamma   90.00
#
_symmetry.space_group_name_H-M   'P 1'
#
loop_
_entity.id
_entity.type
_entity.pdbx_description
1 polymer ?
#
loop_
_entity_poly.entity_id
_entity_poly.type
_entity_poly.pdbx_seq_one_letter_code
_entity_poly.pdbx_strand_id
1 'polypeptide(L)'
;MRYTVLAVLVLLAACGQVDPSQAETTEPAEAQAPPRSAGEALLTKYTWPGTGGEQAATGDWAPRDECGEIKGAYDFRIALADAVVARDEDALVALFDPDVRLDFGGGSGTATLRERLIDPPYNLWLELERALPLGCAAIEGGGFTLPWLWGQGDKIDDPFAAMFVIGSNVPAFEKADDGSTKLASLNWDMVEMVEWSDGEFSRIRLGDGREAYVANHLLRSAVDYRLLVNRDEEGNFRITTFVAGD
;
A
#
# COMPACT_ATOMS: atom_id res chain seq x y z
N MET A 1 -68.65 59.75 -2.18
CA MET A 1 -68.83 58.37 -2.70
C MET A 1 -67.45 57.71 -2.76
N ARG A 2 -67.17 56.87 -1.80
CA ARG A 2 -65.90 56.14 -1.72
C ARG A 2 -66.21 54.66 -1.92
N TYR A 3 -65.72 54.07 -2.98
CA TYR A 3 -65.80 52.63 -3.24
C TYR A 3 -64.54 51.94 -2.70
N THR A 4 -64.74 51.10 -1.75
CA THR A 4 -63.71 50.23 -1.16
C THR A 4 -63.64 48.93 -2.00
N VAL A 5 -62.52 48.68 -2.63
CA VAL A 5 -62.27 47.43 -3.37
C VAL A 5 -61.64 46.42 -2.43
N LEU A 6 -62.32 45.32 -2.18
CA LEU A 6 -61.83 44.17 -1.41
C LEU A 6 -60.99 43.30 -2.33
N ALA A 7 -59.71 43.17 -2.04
CA ALA A 7 -58.81 42.22 -2.71
C ALA A 7 -58.90 40.86 -2.02
N VAL A 8 -59.36 39.84 -2.73
CA VAL A 8 -59.37 38.46 -2.27
C VAL A 8 -58.02 37.84 -2.66
N LEU A 9 -57.25 37.46 -1.67
CA LEU A 9 -56.00 36.70 -1.85
C LEU A 9 -56.35 35.19 -1.98
N VAL A 10 -56.13 34.62 -3.17
CA VAL A 10 -56.24 33.19 -3.40
C VAL A 10 -54.85 32.57 -3.12
N LEU A 11 -54.74 31.83 -2.07
CA LEU A 11 -53.56 30.96 -1.78
C LEU A 11 -53.67 29.70 -2.60
N LEU A 12 -52.85 29.59 -3.65
CA LEU A 12 -52.62 28.35 -4.37
C LEU A 12 -51.63 27.49 -3.59
N ALA A 13 -52.09 26.43 -2.95
CA ALA A 13 -51.29 25.39 -2.40
C ALA A 13 -50.71 24.54 -3.56
N ALA A 14 -49.43 24.70 -3.85
CA ALA A 14 -48.71 23.80 -4.77
C ALA A 14 -48.37 22.50 -4.04
N CYS A 15 -49.16 21.46 -4.27
CA CYS A 15 -48.75 20.09 -3.94
C CYS A 15 -47.62 19.69 -4.93
N GLY A 16 -46.38 19.71 -4.47
CA GLY A 16 -45.28 19.11 -5.20
C GLY A 16 -45.47 17.59 -5.26
N GLN A 17 -45.75 17.07 -6.43
CA GLN A 17 -45.64 15.64 -6.71
C GLN A 17 -44.19 15.28 -6.69
N VAL A 18 -43.79 14.47 -5.70
CA VAL A 18 -42.47 13.80 -5.68
C VAL A 18 -42.57 12.69 -6.72
N ASP A 19 -41.81 12.82 -7.79
CA ASP A 19 -41.68 11.81 -8.85
C ASP A 19 -40.92 10.58 -8.28
N PRO A 20 -41.54 9.39 -8.21
CA PRO A 20 -40.90 8.19 -7.67
C PRO A 20 -39.86 7.56 -8.61
N SER A 21 -39.50 8.24 -9.70
CA SER A 21 -38.62 7.73 -10.77
C SER A 21 -37.12 8.03 -10.55
N GLN A 22 -36.71 8.66 -9.43
CA GLN A 22 -35.29 8.83 -9.07
C GLN A 22 -34.96 8.09 -7.78
N ALA A 23 -35.30 6.81 -7.69
CA ALA A 23 -34.57 5.90 -6.85
C ALA A 23 -33.23 5.64 -7.57
N GLU A 24 -32.17 6.35 -7.18
CA GLU A 24 -30.79 5.94 -7.48
C GLU A 24 -30.65 4.49 -6.98
N THR A 25 -30.69 3.57 -7.94
CA THR A 25 -30.32 2.18 -7.68
C THR A 25 -28.82 2.22 -7.43
N THR A 26 -28.43 2.32 -6.18
CA THR A 26 -27.06 2.01 -5.74
C THR A 26 -26.87 0.54 -6.08
N GLU A 27 -26.19 0.30 -7.19
CA GLU A 27 -25.78 -1.04 -7.60
C GLU A 27 -24.98 -1.62 -6.43
N PRO A 28 -25.34 -2.80 -5.87
CA PRO A 28 -24.57 -3.38 -4.79
C PRO A 28 -23.15 -3.55 -5.31
N ALA A 29 -22.14 -3.06 -4.57
CA ALA A 29 -20.75 -3.33 -4.87
C ALA A 29 -20.60 -4.83 -5.09
N GLU A 30 -20.24 -5.23 -6.30
CA GLU A 30 -20.12 -6.63 -6.71
C GLU A 30 -19.11 -7.30 -5.77
N ALA A 31 -19.58 -8.22 -4.96
CA ALA A 31 -18.72 -8.93 -4.01
C ALA A 31 -17.66 -9.69 -4.82
N GLN A 32 -16.42 -9.24 -4.73
CA GLN A 32 -15.31 -9.84 -5.46
C GLN A 32 -15.13 -11.30 -5.06
N ALA A 33 -14.79 -12.16 -6.02
CA ALA A 33 -14.56 -13.57 -5.77
C ALA A 33 -13.35 -13.77 -4.83
N PRO A 34 -13.30 -14.83 -4.00
CA PRO A 34 -12.16 -15.08 -3.12
C PRO A 34 -10.86 -15.26 -3.93
N PRO A 35 -9.68 -14.98 -3.33
CA PRO A 35 -8.39 -15.15 -4.00
C PRO A 35 -8.23 -16.57 -4.58
N ARG A 36 -7.70 -16.68 -5.80
CA ARG A 36 -7.49 -17.94 -6.53
C ARG A 36 -6.29 -18.73 -6.00
N SER A 37 -5.32 -18.03 -5.38
CA SER A 37 -4.10 -18.63 -4.84
C SER A 37 -3.69 -17.96 -3.52
N ALA A 38 -2.73 -18.58 -2.81
CA ALA A 38 -2.14 -18.00 -1.61
C ALA A 38 -1.32 -16.73 -1.93
N GLY A 39 -0.68 -16.69 -3.10
CA GLY A 39 0.02 -15.49 -3.57
C GLY A 39 -0.94 -14.34 -3.88
N GLU A 40 -2.09 -14.62 -4.50
CA GLU A 40 -3.12 -13.60 -4.70
C GLU A 40 -3.65 -13.08 -3.36
N ALA A 41 -3.84 -13.94 -2.37
CA ALA A 41 -4.23 -13.53 -1.02
C ALA A 41 -3.17 -12.63 -0.36
N LEU A 42 -1.88 -12.91 -0.56
CA LEU A 42 -0.79 -12.06 -0.10
C LEU A 42 -0.83 -10.67 -0.76
N LEU A 43 -0.93 -10.62 -2.09
CA LEU A 43 -0.95 -9.36 -2.85
C LEU A 43 -2.11 -8.46 -2.46
N THR A 44 -3.28 -9.04 -2.21
CA THR A 44 -4.52 -8.31 -1.99
C THR A 44 -4.81 -8.04 -0.51
N LYS A 45 -3.92 -8.44 0.39
CA LYS A 45 -4.09 -8.35 1.84
C LYS A 45 -4.58 -6.98 2.33
N TYR A 46 -4.09 -5.90 1.74
CA TYR A 46 -4.44 -4.53 2.13
C TYR A 46 -5.20 -3.75 1.05
N THR A 47 -5.22 -4.23 -0.19
CA THR A 47 -5.84 -3.53 -1.33
C THR A 47 -7.20 -4.10 -1.70
N TRP A 48 -7.55 -5.29 -1.21
CA TRP A 48 -8.79 -5.97 -1.56
C TRP A 48 -9.92 -5.64 -0.58
N PRO A 49 -11.04 -5.07 -1.07
CA PRO A 49 -12.19 -4.78 -0.22
C PRO A 49 -13.09 -6.01 0.01
N GLY A 50 -12.58 -7.13 0.51
CA GLY A 50 -13.48 -8.28 0.63
C GLY A 50 -13.00 -9.57 1.26
N THR A 51 -11.75 -9.70 1.66
CA THR A 51 -11.28 -10.91 2.35
C THR A 51 -11.33 -10.71 3.86
N GLY A 52 -12.25 -11.41 4.53
CA GLY A 52 -12.24 -11.54 5.98
C GLY A 52 -12.84 -10.40 6.79
N GLY A 53 -13.58 -9.47 6.17
CA GLY A 53 -14.24 -8.37 6.89
C GLY A 53 -13.33 -7.19 7.23
N GLU A 54 -12.10 -7.17 6.75
CA GLU A 54 -11.26 -5.98 6.82
C GLU A 54 -11.71 -5.01 5.73
N GLN A 55 -11.99 -3.76 6.13
CA GLN A 55 -12.22 -2.67 5.19
C GLN A 55 -10.95 -2.45 4.37
N ALA A 56 -11.11 -2.06 3.10
CA ALA A 56 -9.99 -1.57 2.29
C ALA A 56 -9.19 -0.55 3.12
N ALA A 57 -7.86 -0.67 3.08
CA ALA A 57 -6.99 0.21 3.83
C ALA A 57 -7.32 1.68 3.51
N THR A 58 -7.53 2.48 4.54
CA THR A 58 -7.86 3.91 4.42
C THR A 58 -6.75 4.73 5.05
N GLY A 59 -6.33 5.80 4.40
CA GLY A 59 -5.24 6.69 4.81
C GLY A 59 -4.51 7.22 3.59
N ASP A 60 -3.76 8.31 3.76
CA ASP A 60 -3.07 8.96 2.63
C ASP A 60 -2.00 8.06 2.02
N TRP A 61 -1.39 7.20 2.84
CA TRP A 61 -0.33 6.25 2.45
C TRP A 61 -0.80 4.80 2.45
N ALA A 62 -2.13 4.58 2.49
CA ALA A 62 -2.68 3.24 2.34
C ALA A 62 -2.29 2.64 0.98
N PRO A 63 -1.94 1.35 0.91
CA PRO A 63 -1.55 0.69 -0.33
C PRO A 63 -2.59 0.86 -1.44
N ARG A 64 -2.13 1.17 -2.66
CA ARG A 64 -2.97 1.27 -3.86
C ARG A 64 -2.42 0.36 -4.94
N ASP A 65 -3.30 -0.11 -5.81
CA ASP A 65 -2.94 -0.87 -6.99
C ASP A 65 -3.20 -0.01 -8.25
N GLU A 66 -2.16 0.63 -8.77
CA GLU A 66 -2.20 1.44 -9.99
C GLU A 66 -1.81 0.63 -11.22
N CYS A 67 -1.51 -0.67 -11.07
CA CYS A 67 -0.99 -1.50 -12.15
C CYS A 67 -2.06 -2.31 -12.89
N GLY A 68 -3.34 -2.15 -12.54
CA GLY A 68 -4.44 -2.91 -13.12
C GLY A 68 -4.58 -2.77 -14.64
N GLU A 69 -4.27 -1.59 -15.17
CA GLU A 69 -4.32 -1.31 -16.61
C GLU A 69 -3.07 -1.76 -17.37
N ILE A 70 -2.00 -2.18 -16.68
CA ILE A 70 -0.77 -2.65 -17.30
C ILE A 70 -0.95 -4.12 -17.70
N LYS A 71 -1.12 -4.36 -19.00
CA LYS A 71 -1.38 -5.72 -19.53
C LYS A 71 -0.33 -6.72 -19.05
N GLY A 72 -0.77 -7.77 -18.34
CA GLY A 72 0.05 -8.86 -17.82
C GLY A 72 0.74 -8.56 -16.49
N ALA A 73 0.66 -7.34 -15.94
CA ALA A 73 1.27 -7.01 -14.64
C ALA A 73 0.62 -7.79 -13.50
N TYR A 74 -0.69 -7.96 -13.54
CA TYR A 74 -1.40 -8.73 -12.51
C TYR A 74 -0.94 -10.19 -12.48
N ASP A 75 -0.90 -10.87 -13.64
CA ASP A 75 -0.47 -12.27 -13.72
C ASP A 75 0.98 -12.45 -13.29
N PHE A 76 1.87 -11.53 -13.67
CA PHE A 76 3.26 -11.52 -13.22
C PHE A 76 3.38 -11.39 -11.69
N ARG A 77 2.63 -10.48 -11.09
CA ARG A 77 2.61 -10.27 -9.63
C ARG A 77 2.05 -11.48 -8.89
N ILE A 78 1.03 -12.15 -9.44
CA ILE A 78 0.53 -13.43 -8.91
C ILE A 78 1.62 -14.49 -8.94
N ALA A 79 2.30 -14.68 -10.06
CA ALA A 79 3.39 -15.65 -10.19
C ALA A 79 4.53 -15.36 -9.19
N LEU A 80 4.88 -14.09 -9.02
CA LEU A 80 5.86 -13.65 -8.02
C LEU A 80 5.41 -13.98 -6.60
N ALA A 81 4.18 -13.65 -6.25
CA ALA A 81 3.65 -13.89 -4.91
C ALA A 81 3.48 -15.39 -4.62
N ASP A 82 3.06 -16.18 -5.60
CA ASP A 82 2.96 -17.65 -5.46
C ASP A 82 4.34 -18.26 -5.22
N ALA A 83 5.38 -17.85 -5.96
CA ALA A 83 6.76 -18.28 -5.75
C ALA A 83 7.25 -17.91 -4.34
N VAL A 84 6.93 -16.71 -3.86
CA VAL A 84 7.32 -16.25 -2.51
C VAL A 84 6.62 -17.06 -1.43
N VAL A 85 5.31 -17.27 -1.51
CA VAL A 85 4.56 -18.05 -0.53
C VAL A 85 5.00 -19.52 -0.50
N ALA A 86 5.27 -20.08 -1.67
CA ALA A 86 5.77 -21.47 -1.78
C ALA A 86 7.26 -21.62 -1.42
N ARG A 87 8.01 -20.51 -1.27
CA ARG A 87 9.47 -20.53 -1.16
C ARG A 87 10.14 -21.27 -2.33
N ASP A 88 9.53 -21.17 -3.51
CA ASP A 88 10.06 -21.78 -4.73
C ASP A 88 11.14 -20.88 -5.33
N GLU A 89 12.38 -21.21 -5.02
CA GLU A 89 13.56 -20.44 -5.43
C GLU A 89 13.71 -20.39 -6.97
N ASP A 90 13.48 -21.50 -7.66
CA ASP A 90 13.65 -21.55 -9.10
C ASP A 90 12.55 -20.75 -9.81
N ALA A 91 11.30 -20.88 -9.38
CA ALA A 91 10.20 -20.08 -9.89
C ALA A 91 10.42 -18.58 -9.61
N LEU A 92 10.91 -18.24 -8.42
CA LEU A 92 11.23 -16.85 -8.07
C LEU A 92 12.32 -16.28 -8.96
N VAL A 93 13.47 -16.96 -9.06
CA VAL A 93 14.64 -16.50 -9.82
C VAL A 93 14.33 -16.33 -11.30
N ALA A 94 13.45 -17.17 -11.87
CA ALA A 94 13.00 -17.05 -13.25
C ALA A 94 12.26 -15.73 -13.57
N LEU A 95 11.78 -15.00 -12.56
CA LEU A 95 11.12 -13.69 -12.71
C LEU A 95 12.10 -12.51 -12.65
N PHE A 96 13.35 -12.76 -12.29
CA PHE A 96 14.36 -11.73 -12.20
C PHE A 96 15.17 -11.61 -13.52
N ASP A 97 15.67 -10.41 -13.76
CA ASP A 97 16.68 -10.18 -14.78
C ASP A 97 17.97 -10.91 -14.38
N PRO A 98 18.70 -11.56 -15.33
CA PRO A 98 19.98 -12.21 -15.04
C PRO A 98 20.98 -11.28 -14.32
N ASP A 99 20.97 -9.99 -14.64
CA ASP A 99 21.85 -8.96 -14.09
C ASP A 99 21.16 -8.08 -13.03
N VAL A 100 20.10 -8.58 -12.40
CA VAL A 100 19.33 -7.85 -11.39
C VAL A 100 20.22 -7.12 -10.39
N ARG A 101 19.92 -5.85 -10.14
CA ARG A 101 20.59 -5.04 -9.14
C ARG A 101 20.05 -5.34 -7.74
N LEU A 102 20.94 -5.64 -6.78
CA LEU A 102 20.55 -6.05 -5.43
C LEU A 102 21.04 -5.08 -4.33
N ASP A 103 21.94 -4.16 -4.65
CA ASP A 103 22.38 -3.06 -3.78
C ASP A 103 23.08 -1.95 -4.57
N PHE A 104 23.54 -0.91 -3.86
CA PHE A 104 24.29 0.22 -4.42
C PHE A 104 25.81 0.01 -4.35
N GLY A 105 26.28 -1.06 -3.70
CA GLY A 105 27.69 -1.44 -3.57
C GLY A 105 28.21 -2.38 -4.67
N GLY A 106 27.36 -2.72 -5.65
CA GLY A 106 27.74 -3.60 -6.78
C GLY A 106 27.24 -5.03 -6.68
N GLY A 107 26.42 -5.36 -5.66
CA GLY A 107 25.75 -6.65 -5.59
C GLY A 107 24.72 -6.80 -6.69
N SER A 108 24.87 -7.84 -7.53
CA SER A 108 23.99 -8.07 -8.67
C SER A 108 23.95 -9.54 -9.08
N GLY A 109 22.98 -9.86 -9.94
CA GLY A 109 22.83 -11.14 -10.59
C GLY A 109 22.10 -12.21 -9.77
N THR A 110 21.56 -13.19 -10.48
CA THR A 110 20.72 -14.23 -9.89
C THR A 110 21.45 -15.17 -8.94
N ALA A 111 22.77 -15.36 -9.08
CA ALA A 111 23.56 -16.14 -8.13
C ALA A 111 23.60 -15.44 -6.75
N THR A 112 23.90 -14.15 -6.73
CA THR A 112 23.88 -13.33 -5.50
C THR A 112 22.47 -13.25 -4.92
N LEU A 113 21.42 -13.19 -5.77
CA LEU A 113 20.04 -13.24 -5.31
C LEU A 113 19.78 -14.53 -4.50
N ARG A 114 20.15 -15.69 -5.04
CA ARG A 114 19.96 -16.99 -4.37
C ARG A 114 20.64 -17.04 -3.00
N GLU A 115 21.88 -16.57 -2.89
CA GLU A 115 22.61 -16.48 -1.63
C GLU A 115 21.85 -15.62 -0.62
N ARG A 116 21.39 -14.43 -1.03
CA ARG A 116 20.72 -13.47 -0.15
C ARG A 116 19.28 -13.83 0.23
N LEU A 117 18.65 -14.78 -0.46
CA LEU A 117 17.31 -15.25 -0.07
C LEU A 117 17.27 -15.81 1.36
N ILE A 118 18.32 -16.49 1.78
CA ILE A 118 18.43 -17.18 3.07
C ILE A 118 19.49 -16.56 4.00
N ASP A 119 20.35 -15.69 3.48
CA ASP A 119 21.41 -15.04 4.28
C ASP A 119 20.80 -14.11 5.32
N PRO A 120 21.06 -14.32 6.64
CA PRO A 120 20.46 -13.56 7.72
C PRO A 120 20.55 -12.03 7.61
N PRO A 121 21.65 -11.44 7.12
CA PRO A 121 21.71 -9.98 6.96
C PRO A 121 20.69 -9.43 5.97
N TYR A 122 20.30 -10.20 4.94
CA TYR A 122 19.38 -9.76 3.89
C TYR A 122 17.98 -10.31 4.07
N ASN A 123 17.84 -11.65 4.26
CA ASN A 123 16.58 -12.37 4.39
C ASN A 123 15.53 -11.94 3.34
N LEU A 124 15.91 -11.97 2.06
CA LEU A 124 15.11 -11.41 0.97
C LEU A 124 13.73 -12.06 0.81
N TRP A 125 13.55 -13.29 1.26
CA TRP A 125 12.21 -13.90 1.33
C TRP A 125 11.26 -13.09 2.20
N LEU A 126 11.71 -12.67 3.38
CA LEU A 126 10.90 -11.88 4.30
C LEU A 126 10.62 -10.50 3.73
N GLU A 127 11.61 -9.90 3.06
CA GLU A 127 11.44 -8.57 2.46
C GLU A 127 10.47 -8.58 1.28
N LEU A 128 10.45 -9.66 0.49
CA LEU A 128 9.42 -9.88 -0.54
C LEU A 128 8.02 -10.01 0.08
N GLU A 129 7.87 -10.84 1.12
CA GLU A 129 6.59 -10.99 1.82
C GLU A 129 6.07 -9.68 2.40
N ARG A 130 6.96 -8.80 2.87
CA ARG A 130 6.61 -7.48 3.41
C ARG A 130 6.26 -6.46 2.33
N ALA A 131 6.94 -6.51 1.17
CA ALA A 131 6.75 -5.53 0.10
C ALA A 131 5.50 -5.81 -0.74
N LEU A 132 5.23 -7.07 -1.07
CA LEU A 132 4.20 -7.48 -2.03
C LEU A 132 2.77 -7.01 -1.67
N PRO A 133 2.31 -7.06 -0.41
CA PRO A 133 0.96 -6.62 -0.06
C PRO A 133 0.77 -5.10 -0.06
N LEU A 134 1.86 -4.33 -0.22
CA LEU A 134 1.83 -2.87 -0.13
C LEU A 134 1.52 -2.18 -1.48
N GLY A 135 0.87 -2.88 -2.40
CA GLY A 135 0.38 -2.32 -3.64
C GLY A 135 1.45 -2.14 -4.72
N CYS A 136 1.05 -1.45 -5.80
CA CYS A 136 1.83 -1.31 -7.03
C CYS A 136 1.65 0.08 -7.62
N ALA A 137 2.75 0.75 -7.99
CA ALA A 137 2.74 2.01 -8.73
C ALA A 137 3.24 1.80 -10.17
N ALA A 138 2.53 2.37 -11.13
CA ALA A 138 2.97 2.40 -12.52
C ALA A 138 4.15 3.35 -12.70
N ILE A 139 5.10 2.98 -13.56
CA ILE A 139 6.23 3.84 -13.95
C ILE A 139 6.25 4.07 -15.46
N GLU A 140 6.98 5.09 -15.90
CA GLU A 140 7.15 5.38 -17.32
C GLU A 140 7.74 4.17 -18.07
N GLY A 141 7.36 4.01 -19.35
CA GLY A 141 7.82 2.88 -20.16
C GLY A 141 7.01 1.58 -19.98
N GLY A 142 5.92 1.60 -19.19
CA GLY A 142 5.02 0.45 -19.03
C GLY A 142 5.51 -0.60 -18.04
N GLY A 143 6.50 -0.26 -17.22
CA GLY A 143 6.93 -1.01 -16.06
C GLY A 143 6.13 -0.62 -14.81
N PHE A 144 6.53 -1.16 -13.66
CA PHE A 144 5.92 -0.82 -12.37
C PHE A 144 6.91 -1.05 -11.22
N THR A 145 6.58 -0.49 -10.06
CA THR A 145 7.33 -0.67 -8.82
C THR A 145 6.46 -1.22 -7.69
N LEU A 146 7.07 -1.97 -6.80
CA LEU A 146 6.51 -2.51 -5.57
C LEU A 146 7.46 -2.13 -4.41
N PRO A 147 6.93 -1.64 -3.29
CA PRO A 147 5.54 -1.29 -2.99
C PRO A 147 5.07 0.00 -3.69
N TRP A 148 3.75 0.25 -3.67
CA TRP A 148 3.13 1.47 -4.23
C TRP A 148 3.74 2.76 -3.70
N LEU A 149 4.03 2.81 -2.40
CA LEU A 149 4.57 4.00 -1.73
C LEU A 149 5.89 4.50 -2.34
N TRP A 150 6.70 3.60 -2.93
CA TRP A 150 7.95 3.97 -3.59
C TRP A 150 7.72 4.86 -4.83
N GLY A 151 6.63 4.64 -5.55
CA GLY A 151 6.22 5.48 -6.67
C GLY A 151 5.79 6.90 -6.26
N GLN A 152 5.72 7.20 -4.96
CA GLN A 152 5.28 8.50 -4.42
C GLN A 152 6.46 9.33 -3.87
N GLY A 153 7.71 9.01 -4.25
CA GLY A 153 8.92 9.60 -3.66
C GLY A 153 9.00 11.12 -3.73
N ASP A 154 8.41 11.74 -4.75
CA ASP A 154 8.31 13.19 -4.92
C ASP A 154 7.42 13.90 -3.87
N LYS A 155 6.64 13.14 -3.09
CA LYS A 155 5.80 13.64 -2.00
C LYS A 155 6.45 13.51 -0.62
N ILE A 156 7.69 13.02 -0.56
CA ILE A 156 8.41 12.75 0.69
C ILE A 156 9.58 13.72 0.78
N ASP A 157 9.51 14.66 1.72
CA ASP A 157 10.53 15.71 1.88
C ASP A 157 11.90 15.14 2.32
N ASP A 158 11.90 14.24 3.31
CA ASP A 158 13.10 13.54 3.79
C ASP A 158 12.85 12.03 3.83
N PRO A 159 13.22 11.29 2.78
CA PRO A 159 13.00 9.85 2.72
C PRO A 159 13.79 9.04 3.76
N PHE A 160 14.89 9.59 4.30
CA PHE A 160 15.69 8.89 5.31
C PHE A 160 15.07 8.97 6.71
N ALA A 161 14.32 10.03 6.99
CA ALA A 161 13.57 10.16 8.24
C ALA A 161 12.13 9.65 8.14
N ALA A 162 11.60 9.49 6.92
CA ALA A 162 10.21 9.08 6.71
C ALA A 162 10.00 7.60 7.01
N MET A 163 8.98 7.33 7.84
CA MET A 163 8.50 5.98 8.15
C MET A 163 7.01 5.88 7.83
N PHE A 164 6.62 4.80 7.20
CA PHE A 164 5.21 4.46 6.98
C PHE A 164 4.71 3.53 8.06
N VAL A 165 3.57 3.88 8.63
CA VAL A 165 2.85 3.03 9.57
C VAL A 165 2.04 2.00 8.79
N ILE A 166 2.32 0.72 9.01
CA ILE A 166 1.69 -0.39 8.28
C ILE A 166 0.47 -0.87 9.04
N GLY A 167 -0.69 -0.39 8.66
CA GLY A 167 -1.97 -0.82 9.22
C GLY A 167 -2.91 0.32 9.58
N SER A 168 -4.11 -0.07 9.99
CA SER A 168 -5.14 0.83 10.50
C SER A 168 -5.29 0.67 12.02
N ASN A 169 -5.63 1.76 12.70
CA ASN A 169 -5.77 1.79 14.17
C ASN A 169 -4.49 1.43 14.93
N VAL A 170 -3.33 1.62 14.34
CA VAL A 170 -2.03 1.36 14.97
C VAL A 170 -1.84 2.31 16.16
N PRO A 171 -1.63 1.79 17.37
CA PRO A 171 -1.45 2.63 18.54
C PRO A 171 -0.06 3.28 18.57
N ALA A 172 -0.03 4.58 18.89
CA ALA A 172 1.18 5.29 19.25
C ALA A 172 1.14 5.61 20.75
N PHE A 173 2.17 5.18 21.49
CA PHE A 173 2.20 5.19 22.95
C PHE A 173 3.10 6.28 23.51
N GLU A 174 2.85 6.68 24.78
CA GLU A 174 3.66 7.64 25.52
C GLU A 174 5.07 7.10 25.85
N LYS A 175 5.20 5.78 26.01
CA LYS A 175 6.44 5.06 26.33
C LYS A 175 6.60 3.85 25.43
N ALA A 176 7.80 3.29 25.38
CA ALA A 176 8.13 2.05 24.65
C ALA A 176 7.52 0.81 25.35
N ASP A 177 6.21 0.81 25.52
CA ASP A 177 5.45 -0.19 26.28
C ASP A 177 3.98 -0.14 25.82
N ASP A 178 3.42 -1.27 25.40
CA ASP A 178 2.03 -1.41 24.92
C ASP A 178 0.99 -1.23 26.04
N GLY A 179 1.39 -1.37 27.32
CA GLY A 179 0.59 -1.05 28.48
C GLY A 179 0.58 0.43 28.86
N SER A 180 1.37 1.28 28.17
CA SER A 180 1.42 2.71 28.45
C SER A 180 0.26 3.50 27.84
N THR A 181 0.15 4.78 28.14
CA THR A 181 -0.91 5.65 27.62
C THR A 181 -0.84 5.73 26.10
N LYS A 182 -1.95 5.40 25.41
CA LYS A 182 -2.09 5.60 23.98
C LYS A 182 -2.29 7.11 23.70
N LEU A 183 -1.39 7.70 22.93
CA LEU A 183 -1.43 9.13 22.55
C LEU A 183 -2.17 9.37 21.25
N ALA A 184 -2.10 8.43 20.30
CA ALA A 184 -2.73 8.52 18.99
C ALA A 184 -3.09 7.13 18.44
N SER A 185 -3.92 7.14 17.40
CA SER A 185 -4.24 5.99 16.55
C SER A 185 -3.88 6.36 15.12
N LEU A 186 -2.99 5.61 14.52
CA LEU A 186 -2.44 5.88 13.18
C LEU A 186 -3.08 4.95 12.15
N ASN A 187 -3.30 5.46 10.92
CA ASN A 187 -3.98 4.73 9.85
C ASN A 187 -3.23 4.91 8.54
N TRP A 188 -2.22 4.10 8.30
CA TRP A 188 -1.37 4.25 7.11
C TRP A 188 -0.80 5.67 7.00
N ASP A 189 -0.36 6.22 8.12
CA ASP A 189 0.23 7.54 8.20
C ASP A 189 1.72 7.47 7.87
N MET A 190 2.26 8.58 7.37
CA MET A 190 3.70 8.83 7.34
C MET A 190 4.09 9.60 8.60
N VAL A 191 5.15 9.16 9.26
CA VAL A 191 5.69 9.77 10.47
C VAL A 191 7.20 9.97 10.32
N GLU A 192 7.78 10.84 11.13
CA GLU A 192 9.23 11.05 11.14
C GLU A 192 9.89 10.15 12.20
N MET A 193 10.94 9.44 11.84
CA MET A 193 11.78 8.70 12.78
C MET A 193 12.58 9.67 13.63
N VAL A 194 12.41 9.61 14.94
CA VAL A 194 13.21 10.40 15.91
C VAL A 194 14.38 9.55 16.42
N GLU A 195 14.11 8.30 16.78
CA GLU A 195 15.13 7.41 17.28
C GLU A 195 14.73 5.95 17.02
N TRP A 196 15.56 5.25 16.26
CA TRP A 196 15.43 3.82 16.06
C TRP A 196 15.94 3.07 17.30
N SER A 197 15.24 2.02 17.69
CA SER A 197 15.62 1.13 18.77
C SER A 197 15.69 -0.30 18.27
N ASP A 198 16.68 -1.06 18.74
CA ASP A 198 16.76 -2.52 18.53
C ASP A 198 15.77 -3.31 19.40
N GLY A 199 15.02 -2.61 20.27
CA GLY A 199 13.91 -3.16 21.04
C GLY A 199 12.64 -3.37 20.24
N GLU A 200 11.50 -3.48 20.92
CA GLU A 200 10.21 -3.69 20.25
C GLU A 200 9.58 -2.40 19.69
N PHE A 201 9.96 -1.23 20.22
CA PHE A 201 9.37 0.06 19.88
C PHE A 201 10.44 1.08 19.51
N SER A 202 10.16 1.89 18.50
CA SER A 202 10.95 3.07 18.13
C SER A 202 10.18 4.35 18.38
N ARG A 203 10.92 5.45 18.59
CA ARG A 203 10.37 6.77 18.84
C ARG A 203 10.18 7.54 17.52
N ILE A 204 8.97 7.99 17.30
CA ILE A 204 8.56 8.72 16.10
C ILE A 204 7.99 10.08 16.48
N ARG A 205 7.92 10.99 15.51
CA ARG A 205 7.20 12.26 15.61
C ARG A 205 5.90 12.20 14.84
N LEU A 206 4.81 12.50 15.52
CA LEU A 206 3.47 12.60 14.95
C LEU A 206 3.34 13.89 14.11
N GLY A 207 2.37 13.91 13.19
CA GLY A 207 2.09 15.10 12.36
C GLY A 207 1.75 16.37 13.14
N ASP A 208 1.35 16.27 14.41
CA ASP A 208 1.10 17.41 15.32
C ASP A 208 2.34 17.84 16.11
N GLY A 209 3.50 17.22 15.87
CA GLY A 209 4.78 17.52 16.50
C GLY A 209 5.06 16.78 17.81
N ARG A 210 4.10 16.05 18.38
CA ARG A 210 4.33 15.23 19.57
C ARG A 210 5.17 14.02 19.22
N GLU A 211 5.97 13.57 20.19
CA GLU A 211 6.70 12.31 20.07
C GLU A 211 5.89 11.17 20.70
N ALA A 212 6.01 9.99 20.12
CA ALA A 212 5.34 8.78 20.56
C ALA A 212 6.17 7.54 20.20
N TYR A 213 5.79 6.39 20.74
CA TYR A 213 6.42 5.11 20.45
C TYR A 213 5.48 4.22 19.66
N VAL A 214 5.99 3.62 18.59
CA VAL A 214 5.27 2.66 17.73
C VAL A 214 6.09 1.37 17.63
N ALA A 215 5.41 0.23 17.61
CA ALA A 215 6.06 -1.07 17.49
C ALA A 215 6.80 -1.18 16.12
N ASN A 216 8.07 -1.63 16.16
CA ASN A 216 8.96 -1.66 15.00
C ASN A 216 8.41 -2.46 13.81
N HIS A 217 7.71 -3.57 14.09
CA HIS A 217 7.12 -4.41 13.04
C HIS A 217 5.96 -3.73 12.27
N LEU A 218 5.45 -2.60 12.78
CA LEU A 218 4.43 -1.78 12.14
C LEU A 218 5.02 -0.52 11.47
N LEU A 219 6.34 -0.40 11.44
CA LEU A 219 7.04 0.70 10.78
C LEU A 219 7.82 0.17 9.57
N ARG A 220 7.77 0.93 8.48
CA ARG A 220 8.54 0.66 7.28
C ARG A 220 9.21 1.94 6.78
N SER A 221 10.52 1.90 6.59
CA SER A 221 11.26 3.04 6.03
C SER A 221 10.85 3.35 4.60
N ALA A 222 10.86 4.62 4.22
CA ALA A 222 10.65 5.05 2.84
C ALA A 222 11.75 4.54 1.89
N VAL A 223 12.94 4.26 2.40
CA VAL A 223 14.08 3.71 1.65
C VAL A 223 14.28 2.20 1.87
N ASP A 224 13.28 1.51 2.37
CA ASP A 224 13.30 0.04 2.55
C ASP A 224 13.24 -0.70 1.20
N TYR A 225 13.29 -2.04 1.22
CA TYR A 225 13.31 -2.89 0.04
C TYR A 225 12.18 -2.57 -0.96
N ARG A 226 12.58 -2.43 -2.22
CA ARG A 226 11.69 -2.13 -3.34
C ARG A 226 12.09 -2.89 -4.58
N LEU A 227 11.11 -3.20 -5.41
CA LEU A 227 11.30 -3.88 -6.69
C LEU A 227 10.97 -2.90 -7.82
N LEU A 228 11.83 -2.85 -8.84
CA LEU A 228 11.51 -2.26 -10.13
C LEU A 228 11.35 -3.38 -11.15
N VAL A 229 10.21 -3.38 -11.84
CA VAL A 229 9.85 -4.36 -12.84
C VAL A 229 9.74 -3.66 -14.18
N ASN A 230 10.52 -4.13 -15.14
CA ASN A 230 10.54 -3.60 -16.50
C ASN A 230 10.27 -4.73 -17.49
N ARG A 231 10.08 -4.37 -18.77
CA ARG A 231 9.99 -5.36 -19.85
C ARG A 231 11.37 -5.61 -20.44
N ASP A 232 11.67 -6.88 -20.67
CA ASP A 232 12.82 -7.28 -21.47
C ASP A 232 12.60 -7.00 -22.97
N GLU A 233 13.58 -7.31 -23.83
CA GLU A 233 13.53 -7.10 -25.29
C GLU A 233 12.40 -7.90 -25.95
N GLU A 234 12.01 -9.02 -25.38
CA GLU A 234 10.89 -9.85 -25.82
C GLU A 234 9.53 -9.37 -25.33
N GLY A 235 9.50 -8.35 -24.45
CA GLY A 235 8.31 -7.76 -23.86
C GLY A 235 7.79 -8.47 -22.61
N ASN A 236 8.55 -9.42 -22.03
CA ASN A 236 8.22 -10.08 -20.78
C ASN A 236 8.62 -9.20 -19.60
N PHE A 237 7.89 -9.28 -18.50
CA PHE A 237 8.29 -8.60 -17.27
C PHE A 237 9.48 -9.31 -16.61
N ARG A 238 10.43 -8.50 -16.10
CA ARG A 238 11.57 -8.92 -15.29
C ARG A 238 11.77 -7.95 -14.13
N ILE A 239 12.11 -8.48 -12.97
CA ILE A 239 12.57 -7.65 -11.85
C ILE A 239 14.02 -7.28 -12.13
N THR A 240 14.26 -6.01 -12.47
CA THR A 240 15.58 -5.48 -12.79
C THR A 240 16.32 -4.91 -11.59
N THR A 241 15.59 -4.61 -10.51
CA THR A 241 16.16 -4.05 -9.28
C THR A 241 15.37 -4.55 -8.06
N PHE A 242 16.08 -4.99 -7.03
CA PHE A 242 15.53 -5.33 -5.72
C PHE A 242 16.50 -4.87 -4.64
N VAL A 243 16.31 -3.66 -4.14
CA VAL A 243 17.26 -2.95 -3.27
C VAL A 243 16.58 -2.30 -2.09
N ALA A 244 17.36 -2.09 -1.01
CA ALA A 244 17.06 -1.15 0.07
C ALA A 244 18.16 -0.08 0.15
N GLY A 245 17.89 1.03 0.83
CA GLY A 245 18.82 2.16 0.94
C GLY A 245 18.79 3.05 -0.30
N ASP A 246 19.83 3.88 -0.44
CA ASP A 246 20.02 4.85 -1.53
C ASP A 246 21.46 4.79 -2.04
#